data_b4304332c684e530593e647116f3e656
#
_entry.id   b4304332c684e530593e647116f3e656
#
_cell.length_a   1.000
_cell.length_b   1.000
_cell.length_c   1.000
_cell.angle_alpha   90.00
_cell.angle_beta   90.00
_cell.angle_gamma   90.00
#
_symmetry.space_group_name_H-M   'P 1'
#
loop_
_entity.id
_entity.type
_entity.pdbx_description
1 polymer ?
#
loop_
_entity_poly.entity_id
_entity_poly.type
_entity_poly.pdbx_seq_one_letter_code
_entity_poly.pdbx_strand_id
1 'polypeptide(L)'
;MAGRAEFLETISHRTRTGTYKPTHAPDVAWTPKGEPREKEPIQDLPARFLKELEALEGRGKRVGSVEEARDYVLSVAREKDAKRLVRWDDEELEKLGVDGSLEEAGVEVAVWRELDDFRRVAAEADIGLTTARWAVAETGSLILAGGPGKGRTVTLLPPTHVAVVPVERILSTVSGAIEKCAEAGRLPANVCFHTGPSRSGDIEMSLTIGMHGPGDVRVVLVG
;
A
#
# COMPACT_ATOMS: atom_id res chain seq x y z
N MET A 1 22.29 -28.76 -24.10
CA MET A 1 21.65 -27.62 -23.38
C MET A 1 21.10 -26.67 -24.42
N ALA A 2 19.82 -26.38 -24.41
CA ALA A 2 19.20 -25.43 -25.32
C ALA A 2 19.86 -24.05 -25.16
N GLY A 3 20.21 -23.42 -26.29
CA GLY A 3 20.85 -22.11 -26.26
C GLY A 3 19.88 -21.02 -25.80
N ARG A 4 20.40 -19.89 -25.30
CA ARG A 4 19.60 -18.73 -24.86
C ARG A 4 18.55 -18.28 -25.89
N ALA A 5 18.90 -18.36 -27.18
CA ALA A 5 17.99 -17.99 -28.27
C ALA A 5 16.79 -18.93 -28.34
N GLU A 6 16.99 -20.25 -28.30
CA GLU A 6 15.95 -21.28 -28.31
C GLU A 6 15.03 -21.18 -27.07
N PHE A 7 15.59 -20.87 -25.91
CA PHE A 7 14.84 -20.61 -24.68
C PHE A 7 13.90 -19.39 -24.82
N LEU A 8 14.44 -18.27 -25.32
CA LEU A 8 13.66 -17.05 -25.53
C LEU A 8 12.59 -17.21 -26.59
N GLU A 9 12.85 -17.96 -27.66
CA GLU A 9 11.89 -18.28 -28.71
C GLU A 9 10.76 -19.15 -28.15
N THR A 10 11.07 -20.14 -27.35
CA THR A 10 10.09 -21.00 -26.68
C THR A 10 9.17 -20.21 -25.75
N ILE A 11 9.72 -19.28 -24.95
CA ILE A 11 8.90 -18.40 -24.08
C ILE A 11 8.03 -17.48 -24.93
N SER A 12 8.61 -16.81 -25.94
CA SER A 12 7.87 -15.92 -26.82
C SER A 12 6.71 -16.64 -27.54
N HIS A 13 6.94 -17.86 -27.99
CA HIS A 13 5.90 -18.68 -28.62
C HIS A 13 4.78 -18.99 -27.62
N ARG A 14 5.10 -19.46 -26.43
CA ARG A 14 4.11 -19.83 -25.40
C ARG A 14 3.30 -18.63 -24.90
N THR A 15 3.91 -17.45 -24.79
CA THR A 15 3.20 -16.22 -24.39
C THR A 15 2.28 -15.69 -25.49
N ARG A 16 2.64 -15.85 -26.77
CA ARG A 16 1.81 -15.43 -27.90
C ARG A 16 0.63 -16.35 -28.17
N THR A 17 0.80 -17.65 -27.97
CA THR A 17 -0.25 -18.63 -28.26
C THR A 17 -1.27 -18.80 -27.16
N GLY A 18 -1.08 -18.16 -26.00
CA GLY A 18 -2.02 -18.21 -24.87
C GLY A 18 -2.28 -19.62 -24.33
N THR A 19 -1.50 -20.62 -24.74
CA THR A 19 -1.66 -22.03 -24.37
C THR A 19 -0.84 -22.39 -23.13
N TYR A 20 -0.94 -21.58 -22.06
CA TYR A 20 -0.59 -22.10 -20.76
C TYR A 20 -1.75 -23.00 -20.30
N LYS A 21 -1.69 -24.27 -20.62
CA LYS A 21 -2.45 -25.28 -19.88
C LYS A 21 -1.60 -25.60 -18.65
N PRO A 22 -2.02 -25.27 -17.44
CA PRO A 22 -1.35 -25.75 -16.23
C PRO A 22 -1.39 -27.28 -16.30
N THR A 23 -0.24 -27.92 -16.33
CA THR A 23 -0.09 -29.37 -16.43
C THR A 23 -0.65 -30.11 -15.22
N HIS A 24 -1.00 -29.40 -14.16
CA HIS A 24 -1.67 -29.87 -12.95
C HIS A 24 -2.50 -28.75 -12.34
N ALA A 25 -3.53 -28.27 -13.05
CA ALA A 25 -4.67 -27.75 -12.31
C ALA A 25 -5.39 -29.01 -11.79
N PRO A 26 -5.47 -29.26 -10.48
CA PRO A 26 -6.40 -30.25 -10.01
C PRO A 26 -7.78 -29.82 -10.51
N ASP A 27 -8.57 -30.77 -11.05
CA ASP A 27 -10.00 -30.59 -11.35
C ASP A 27 -10.83 -30.35 -10.08
N VAL A 28 -10.23 -29.65 -9.14
CA VAL A 28 -10.88 -29.21 -7.92
C VAL A 28 -11.33 -27.79 -8.19
N ALA A 29 -12.56 -27.62 -8.64
CA ALA A 29 -13.24 -26.35 -8.43
C ALA A 29 -13.03 -26.00 -6.96
N TRP A 30 -12.21 -24.96 -6.70
CA TRP A 30 -12.03 -24.47 -5.33
C TRP A 30 -13.38 -23.91 -4.90
N THR A 31 -14.16 -24.73 -4.23
CA THR A 31 -15.32 -24.26 -3.50
C THR A 31 -14.84 -23.95 -2.09
N PRO A 32 -15.05 -22.74 -1.59
CA PRO A 32 -14.78 -22.43 -0.18
C PRO A 32 -15.51 -23.48 0.67
N LYS A 33 -14.77 -24.26 1.45
CA LYS A 33 -15.38 -25.17 2.42
C LYS A 33 -15.91 -24.32 3.57
N GLY A 34 -17.19 -24.07 3.58
CA GLY A 34 -17.91 -23.33 4.60
C GLY A 34 -18.90 -22.37 3.95
N GLU A 35 -20.08 -22.28 4.53
CA GLU A 35 -21.00 -21.20 4.20
C GLU A 35 -20.32 -19.86 4.49
N PRO A 36 -20.55 -18.82 3.65
CA PRO A 36 -20.11 -17.48 3.98
C PRO A 36 -20.66 -17.18 5.38
N ARG A 37 -19.78 -16.98 6.34
CA ARG A 37 -20.24 -16.46 7.63
C ARG A 37 -20.88 -15.14 7.33
N GLU A 38 -22.19 -14.99 7.56
CA GLU A 38 -22.84 -13.69 7.62
C GLU A 38 -22.12 -12.90 8.70
N LYS A 39 -21.23 -12.04 8.27
CA LYS A 39 -20.53 -11.13 9.18
C LYS A 39 -21.52 -10.01 9.50
N GLU A 40 -21.73 -9.78 10.79
CA GLU A 40 -22.50 -8.63 11.23
C GLU A 40 -21.98 -7.36 10.57
N PRO A 41 -22.87 -6.45 10.13
CA PRO A 41 -22.45 -5.20 9.53
C PRO A 41 -21.51 -4.44 10.47
N ILE A 42 -20.39 -4.00 9.97
CA ILE A 42 -19.46 -3.18 10.75
C ILE A 42 -20.09 -1.80 10.91
N GLN A 43 -20.46 -1.43 12.13
CA GLN A 43 -21.17 -0.18 12.42
C GLN A 43 -20.25 1.05 12.34
N ASP A 44 -19.00 0.92 12.78
CA ASP A 44 -17.99 1.98 12.74
C ASP A 44 -16.77 1.50 11.95
N LEU A 45 -16.78 1.79 10.64
CA LEU A 45 -15.69 1.38 9.75
C LEU A 45 -14.34 1.99 10.13
N PRO A 46 -14.23 3.30 10.44
CA PRO A 46 -12.98 3.91 10.90
C PRO A 46 -12.41 3.24 12.15
N ALA A 47 -13.22 3.05 13.19
CA ALA A 47 -12.77 2.43 14.43
C ALA A 47 -12.35 0.97 14.22
N ARG A 48 -13.10 0.23 13.40
CA ARG A 48 -12.75 -1.16 13.05
C ARG A 48 -11.43 -1.23 12.27
N PHE A 49 -11.25 -0.35 11.28
CA PHE A 49 -10.01 -0.26 10.52
C PHE A 49 -8.80 -0.03 11.42
N LEU A 50 -8.89 0.96 12.32
CA LEU A 50 -7.81 1.30 13.23
C LEU A 50 -7.47 0.15 14.18
N LYS A 51 -8.49 -0.54 14.70
CA LYS A 51 -8.33 -1.73 15.55
C LYS A 51 -7.58 -2.86 14.84
N GLU A 52 -7.95 -3.16 13.60
CA GLU A 52 -7.30 -4.23 12.83
C GLU A 52 -5.87 -3.84 12.41
N LEU A 53 -5.66 -2.57 12.04
CA LEU A 53 -4.32 -2.05 11.74
C LEU A 53 -3.40 -2.18 12.97
N GLU A 54 -3.90 -1.80 14.16
CA GLU A 54 -3.16 -1.86 15.41
C GLU A 54 -2.84 -3.30 15.84
N ALA A 55 -3.77 -4.24 15.62
CA ALA A 55 -3.54 -5.67 15.85
C ALA A 55 -2.39 -6.24 15.00
N LEU A 56 -2.04 -5.56 13.92
CA LEU A 56 -0.91 -5.86 13.03
C LEU A 56 0.32 -5.00 13.31
N GLU A 57 0.34 -4.30 14.45
CA GLU A 57 1.43 -3.38 14.83
C GLU A 57 1.57 -2.14 13.93
N GLY A 58 0.60 -1.88 13.06
CA GLY A 58 0.47 -0.59 12.42
C GLY A 58 -0.08 0.44 13.39
N ARG A 59 0.04 1.71 13.07
CA ARG A 59 -0.45 2.81 13.91
C ARG A 59 -1.40 3.69 13.11
N GLY A 60 -2.50 4.10 13.71
CA GLY A 60 -3.45 4.96 13.01
C GLY A 60 -4.10 5.97 13.93
N LYS A 61 -4.57 7.06 13.30
CA LYS A 61 -5.32 8.10 13.99
C LYS A 61 -6.43 8.60 13.09
N ARG A 62 -7.61 8.83 13.66
CA ARG A 62 -8.68 9.60 13.00
C ARG A 62 -8.56 11.07 13.40
N VAL A 63 -8.71 11.96 12.43
CA VAL A 63 -8.67 13.41 12.58
C VAL A 63 -9.86 14.04 11.88
N GLY A 64 -10.27 15.23 12.34
CA GLY A 64 -11.45 15.91 11.81
C GLY A 64 -11.17 16.81 10.61
N SER A 65 -9.92 17.13 10.33
CA SER A 65 -9.58 18.07 9.26
C SER A 65 -8.27 17.73 8.54
N VAL A 66 -8.08 18.36 7.38
CA VAL A 66 -6.86 18.25 6.57
C VAL A 66 -5.66 18.86 7.31
N GLU A 67 -5.87 19.92 8.06
CA GLU A 67 -4.84 20.57 8.88
C GLU A 67 -4.34 19.64 9.97
N GLU A 68 -5.24 18.95 10.66
CA GLU A 68 -4.86 17.95 11.67
C GLU A 68 -4.13 16.75 11.04
N ALA A 69 -4.48 16.37 9.82
CA ALA A 69 -3.78 15.32 9.08
C ALA A 69 -2.35 15.76 8.71
N ARG A 70 -2.19 17.01 8.26
CA ARG A 70 -0.87 17.60 8.02
C ARG A 70 -0.02 17.60 9.29
N ASP A 71 -0.59 18.05 10.40
CA ASP A 71 0.11 18.09 11.70
C ASP A 71 0.53 16.68 12.15
N TYR A 72 -0.30 15.67 11.87
CA TYR A 72 0.07 14.28 12.13
C TYR A 72 1.28 13.84 11.30
N VAL A 73 1.32 14.13 9.99
CA VAL A 73 2.47 13.81 9.13
C VAL A 73 3.74 14.50 9.65
N LEU A 74 3.65 15.78 10.01
CA LEU A 74 4.76 16.53 10.61
C LEU A 74 5.22 15.90 11.93
N SER A 75 4.30 15.45 12.77
CA SER A 75 4.64 14.79 14.02
C SER A 75 5.40 13.49 13.81
N VAL A 76 5.01 12.72 12.79
CA VAL A 76 5.72 11.49 12.39
C VAL A 76 7.13 11.81 11.88
N ALA A 77 7.27 12.85 11.06
CA ALA A 77 8.58 13.26 10.54
C ALA A 77 9.52 13.66 11.69
N ARG A 78 9.03 14.39 12.68
CA ARG A 78 9.80 14.76 13.89
C ARG A 78 10.14 13.54 14.75
N GLU A 79 9.18 12.65 14.99
CA GLU A 79 9.39 11.42 15.78
C GLU A 79 10.49 10.54 15.17
N LYS A 80 10.56 10.50 13.84
CA LYS A 80 11.55 9.69 13.10
C LYS A 80 12.87 10.42 12.86
N ASP A 81 13.00 11.67 13.26
CA ASP A 81 14.14 12.53 12.90
C ASP A 81 14.40 12.51 11.39
N ALA A 82 13.32 12.48 10.60
CA ALA A 82 13.37 12.31 9.18
C ALA A 82 14.14 13.45 8.51
N LYS A 83 15.01 13.10 7.57
CA LYS A 83 15.77 14.06 6.75
C LYS A 83 15.23 14.13 5.35
N ARG A 84 14.63 13.04 4.85
CA ARG A 84 14.07 12.95 3.51
C ARG A 84 12.72 12.24 3.54
N LEU A 85 11.74 12.84 2.86
CA LEU A 85 10.44 12.25 2.60
C LEU A 85 10.23 12.15 1.08
N VAL A 86 9.78 10.99 0.61
CA VAL A 86 9.33 10.81 -0.77
C VAL A 86 7.81 10.64 -0.78
N ARG A 87 7.11 11.39 -1.63
CA ARG A 87 5.65 11.28 -1.73
C ARG A 87 5.15 10.97 -3.13
N TRP A 88 3.95 10.43 -3.22
CA TRP A 88 3.23 10.37 -4.48
C TRP A 88 2.93 11.77 -5.00
N ASP A 89 2.87 11.87 -6.31
CA ASP A 89 2.34 13.01 -7.04
C ASP A 89 0.82 12.84 -7.13
N ASP A 90 0.11 13.41 -6.17
CA ASP A 90 -1.31 13.21 -5.93
C ASP A 90 -1.96 14.52 -5.46
N GLU A 91 -3.04 14.92 -6.12
CA GLU A 91 -3.74 16.18 -5.80
C GLU A 91 -4.19 16.27 -4.32
N GLU A 92 -4.50 15.15 -3.68
CA GLU A 92 -4.90 15.13 -2.28
C GLU A 92 -3.71 15.44 -1.37
N LEU A 93 -2.52 14.96 -1.72
CA LEU A 93 -1.29 15.32 -1.01
C LEU A 93 -0.86 16.77 -1.28
N GLU A 94 -1.13 17.30 -2.47
CA GLU A 94 -0.95 18.72 -2.76
C GLU A 94 -1.89 19.58 -1.90
N LYS A 95 -3.17 19.19 -1.79
CA LYS A 95 -4.16 19.86 -0.94
C LYS A 95 -3.85 19.74 0.55
N LEU A 96 -3.19 18.68 0.97
CA LEU A 96 -2.68 18.52 2.32
C LEU A 96 -1.69 19.63 2.69
N GLY A 97 -0.93 20.13 1.70
CA GLY A 97 -0.05 21.28 1.85
C GLY A 97 1.09 21.03 2.84
N VAL A 98 1.59 19.79 2.91
CA VAL A 98 2.59 19.39 3.91
C VAL A 98 4.01 19.76 3.52
N ASP A 99 4.29 19.93 2.23
CA ASP A 99 5.65 20.09 1.69
C ASP A 99 6.40 21.27 2.31
N GLY A 100 5.83 22.48 2.22
CA GLY A 100 6.46 23.67 2.79
C GLY A 100 6.72 23.55 4.29
N SER A 101 5.79 22.95 5.04
CA SER A 101 5.95 22.77 6.48
C SER A 101 7.02 21.73 6.83
N LEU A 102 7.23 20.71 5.98
CA LEU A 102 8.31 19.74 6.10
C LEU A 102 9.67 20.38 5.78
N GLU A 103 9.74 21.17 4.71
CA GLU A 103 10.95 21.90 4.31
C GLU A 103 11.37 22.92 5.38
N GLU A 104 10.42 23.67 5.97
CA GLU A 104 10.67 24.54 7.12
C GLU A 104 11.20 23.78 8.34
N ALA A 105 10.80 22.52 8.51
CA ALA A 105 11.30 21.61 9.53
C ALA A 105 12.66 20.96 9.18
N GLY A 106 13.22 21.25 8.01
CA GLY A 106 14.51 20.72 7.55
C GLY A 106 14.42 19.33 6.91
N VAL A 107 13.25 18.93 6.45
CA VAL A 107 13.00 17.65 5.75
C VAL A 107 12.97 17.92 4.24
N GLU A 108 13.86 17.30 3.49
CA GLU A 108 13.84 17.33 2.02
C GLU A 108 12.63 16.55 1.49
N VAL A 109 11.77 17.20 0.67
CA VAL A 109 10.59 16.55 0.08
C VAL A 109 10.86 16.24 -1.39
N ALA A 110 10.71 14.98 -1.77
CA ALA A 110 10.83 14.49 -3.13
C ALA A 110 9.47 14.03 -3.68
N VAL A 111 9.03 14.66 -4.78
CA VAL A 111 7.76 14.29 -5.45
C VAL A 111 8.05 13.26 -6.53
N TRP A 112 7.31 12.17 -6.55
CA TRP A 112 7.56 11.03 -7.45
C TRP A 112 7.69 11.39 -8.94
N ARG A 113 6.90 12.32 -9.46
CA ARG A 113 6.94 12.72 -10.88
C ARG A 113 8.26 13.36 -11.31
N GLU A 114 8.94 13.99 -10.38
CA GLU A 114 10.13 14.82 -10.63
C GLU A 114 11.45 14.03 -10.50
N LEU A 115 11.36 12.71 -10.33
CA LEU A 115 12.53 11.89 -10.03
C LEU A 115 13.09 11.21 -11.27
N ASP A 116 14.34 11.49 -11.60
CA ASP A 116 15.10 10.75 -12.61
C ASP A 116 15.53 9.36 -12.07
N ASP A 117 16.02 9.31 -10.83
CA ASP A 117 16.42 8.07 -10.14
C ASP A 117 15.50 7.77 -8.94
N PHE A 118 14.26 7.44 -9.25
CA PHE A 118 13.22 7.18 -8.24
C PHE A 118 13.55 6.04 -7.27
N ARG A 119 14.34 5.04 -7.71
CA ARG A 119 14.69 3.91 -6.82
C ARG A 119 15.66 4.36 -5.74
N ARG A 120 16.68 5.10 -6.12
CA ARG A 120 17.67 5.62 -5.19
C ARG A 120 17.03 6.59 -4.20
N VAL A 121 16.27 7.56 -4.71
CA VAL A 121 15.59 8.55 -3.85
C VAL A 121 14.64 7.87 -2.85
N ALA A 122 13.83 6.90 -3.30
CA ALA A 122 12.93 6.17 -2.40
C ALA A 122 13.68 5.27 -1.40
N ALA A 123 14.84 4.70 -1.79
CA ALA A 123 15.65 3.88 -0.89
C ALA A 123 16.41 4.71 0.16
N GLU A 124 16.72 5.97 -0.14
CA GLU A 124 17.38 6.90 0.77
C GLU A 124 16.38 7.71 1.62
N ALA A 125 15.08 7.61 1.35
CA ALA A 125 14.05 8.32 2.09
C ALA A 125 13.72 7.62 3.42
N ASP A 126 13.49 8.40 4.46
CA ASP A 126 13.06 7.95 5.79
C ASP A 126 11.57 7.65 5.83
N ILE A 127 10.79 8.40 5.04
CA ILE A 127 9.33 8.33 5.00
C ILE A 127 8.84 8.28 3.56
N GLY A 128 7.93 7.34 3.28
CA GLY A 128 7.10 7.34 2.09
C GLY A 128 5.70 7.84 2.43
N LEU A 129 5.23 8.89 1.76
CA LEU A 129 3.90 9.46 1.98
C LEU A 129 3.00 9.21 0.76
N THR A 130 1.82 8.64 1.02
CA THR A 130 0.85 8.32 -0.03
C THR A 130 -0.58 8.61 0.39
N THR A 131 -1.49 8.58 -0.57
CA THR A 131 -2.92 8.32 -0.33
C THR A 131 -3.21 6.83 -0.48
N ALA A 132 -4.46 6.42 -0.22
CA ALA A 132 -4.96 5.13 -0.62
C ALA A 132 -6.22 5.28 -1.48
N ARG A 133 -6.39 4.38 -2.45
CA ARG A 133 -7.62 4.37 -3.25
C ARG A 133 -8.82 4.00 -2.38
N TRP A 134 -8.66 2.99 -1.54
CA TRP A 134 -9.60 2.57 -0.50
C TRP A 134 -8.84 2.01 0.71
N ALA A 135 -9.56 1.85 1.81
CA ALA A 135 -9.13 1.09 2.97
C ALA A 135 -10.18 0.00 3.28
N VAL A 136 -9.79 -1.08 3.95
CA VAL A 136 -10.66 -2.21 4.28
C VAL A 136 -10.72 -2.39 5.78
N ALA A 137 -11.89 -2.16 6.38
CA ALA A 137 -12.09 -2.20 7.82
C ALA A 137 -11.93 -3.63 8.38
N GLU A 138 -12.31 -4.65 7.63
CA GLU A 138 -12.20 -6.06 8.03
C GLU A 138 -10.79 -6.49 8.38
N THR A 139 -9.77 -5.91 7.73
CA THR A 139 -8.38 -6.38 7.81
C THR A 139 -7.36 -5.28 8.13
N GLY A 140 -7.81 -4.02 8.29
CA GLY A 140 -6.88 -2.90 8.45
C GLY A 140 -5.97 -2.66 7.22
N SER A 141 -6.43 -3.08 6.02
CA SER A 141 -5.61 -3.02 4.81
C SER A 141 -5.86 -1.74 4.02
N LEU A 142 -4.79 -1.18 3.46
CA LEU A 142 -4.84 -0.12 2.46
C LEU A 142 -4.84 -0.73 1.06
N ILE A 143 -5.66 -0.19 0.15
CA ILE A 143 -5.63 -0.55 -1.26
C ILE A 143 -4.87 0.53 -2.02
N LEU A 144 -3.66 0.20 -2.40
CA LEU A 144 -2.74 1.08 -3.10
C LEU A 144 -2.76 0.74 -4.59
N ALA A 145 -3.18 1.69 -5.39
CA ALA A 145 -3.27 1.54 -6.84
C ALA A 145 -2.15 2.32 -7.51
N GLY A 146 -1.26 1.62 -8.20
CA GLY A 146 -0.17 2.23 -8.95
C GLY A 146 -0.66 2.96 -10.20
N GLY A 147 0.08 3.96 -10.65
CA GLY A 147 -0.27 4.76 -11.82
C GLY A 147 0.76 5.86 -12.08
N PRO A 148 0.49 6.75 -13.06
CA PRO A 148 1.30 7.95 -13.22
C PRO A 148 1.38 8.71 -11.89
N GLY A 149 2.58 9.12 -11.49
CA GLY A 149 2.80 9.79 -10.22
C GLY A 149 2.74 8.90 -8.96
N LYS A 150 2.35 7.62 -9.06
CA LYS A 150 2.09 6.70 -7.94
C LYS A 150 2.95 5.44 -8.01
N GLY A 151 4.25 5.61 -7.83
CA GLY A 151 5.20 4.52 -7.86
C GLY A 151 5.16 3.65 -6.60
N ARG A 152 5.28 2.33 -6.78
CA ARG A 152 5.30 1.35 -5.68
C ARG A 152 6.46 1.52 -4.70
N THR A 153 7.59 2.01 -5.18
CA THR A 153 8.79 2.13 -4.35
C THR A 153 8.60 3.10 -3.18
N VAL A 154 7.70 4.09 -3.32
CA VAL A 154 7.33 5.01 -2.24
C VAL A 154 6.71 4.28 -1.03
N THR A 155 6.00 3.18 -1.27
CA THR A 155 5.33 2.39 -0.21
C THR A 155 6.17 1.21 0.27
N LEU A 156 7.29 0.88 -0.40
CA LEU A 156 8.03 -0.35 -0.15
C LEU A 156 9.47 -0.12 0.34
N LEU A 157 10.13 0.94 -0.11
CA LEU A 157 11.54 1.17 0.18
C LEU A 157 11.80 1.98 1.46
N PRO A 158 11.07 3.08 1.74
CA PRO A 158 11.26 3.79 2.99
C PRO A 158 10.91 2.92 4.20
N PRO A 159 11.65 3.02 5.30
CA PRO A 159 11.39 2.25 6.53
C PRO A 159 10.07 2.62 7.20
N THR A 160 9.56 3.83 6.96
CA THR A 160 8.25 4.28 7.45
C THR A 160 7.34 4.62 6.27
N HIS A 161 6.14 4.06 6.25
CA HIS A 161 5.08 4.42 5.29
C HIS A 161 3.95 5.15 6.01
N VAL A 162 3.61 6.35 5.53
CA VAL A 162 2.47 7.14 6.03
C VAL A 162 1.43 7.23 4.92
N ALA A 163 0.18 6.87 5.23
CA ALA A 163 -0.94 6.98 4.30
C ALA A 163 -2.02 7.93 4.84
N VAL A 164 -2.48 8.85 3.98
CA VAL A 164 -3.61 9.76 4.26
C VAL A 164 -4.83 9.21 3.55
N VAL A 165 -5.92 8.96 4.29
CA VAL A 165 -7.10 8.28 3.76
C VAL A 165 -8.37 8.98 4.25
N PRO A 166 -9.21 9.51 3.35
CA PRO A 166 -10.54 9.98 3.69
C PRO A 166 -11.42 8.84 4.25
N VAL A 167 -12.20 9.10 5.31
CA VAL A 167 -13.03 8.06 5.96
C VAL A 167 -14.10 7.48 5.02
N GLU A 168 -14.57 8.23 4.06
CA GLU A 168 -15.54 7.79 3.06
C GLU A 168 -14.97 6.72 2.08
N ARG A 169 -13.68 6.51 2.08
CA ARG A 169 -13.02 5.46 1.28
C ARG A 169 -12.84 4.15 2.03
N ILE A 170 -13.37 4.05 3.24
CA ILE A 170 -13.27 2.81 4.01
C ILE A 170 -14.40 1.86 3.59
N LEU A 171 -14.02 0.71 3.09
CA LEU A 171 -14.90 -0.39 2.72
C LEU A 171 -14.98 -1.41 3.86
N SER A 172 -16.10 -2.10 3.99
CA SER A 172 -16.31 -3.06 5.08
C SER A 172 -15.44 -4.30 4.93
N THR A 173 -15.38 -4.89 3.71
CA THR A 173 -14.81 -6.23 3.47
C THR A 173 -13.84 -6.24 2.30
N VAL A 174 -12.96 -7.25 2.30
CA VAL A 174 -12.05 -7.51 1.17
C VAL A 174 -12.83 -7.83 -0.10
N SER A 175 -13.93 -8.59 0.00
CA SER A 175 -14.78 -8.92 -1.17
C SER A 175 -15.33 -7.66 -1.81
N GLY A 176 -15.91 -6.74 -1.01
CA GLY A 176 -16.42 -5.46 -1.51
C GLY A 176 -15.32 -4.60 -2.14
N ALA A 177 -14.11 -4.68 -1.64
CA ALA A 177 -12.98 -3.98 -2.24
C ALA A 177 -12.57 -4.56 -3.60
N ILE A 178 -12.60 -5.88 -3.75
CA ILE A 178 -12.34 -6.56 -5.03
C ILE A 178 -13.43 -6.22 -6.05
N GLU A 179 -14.70 -6.20 -5.63
CA GLU A 179 -15.83 -5.78 -6.46
C GLU A 179 -15.66 -4.34 -6.94
N LYS A 180 -15.29 -3.42 -6.05
CA LYS A 180 -14.97 -2.02 -6.40
C LYS A 180 -13.81 -1.91 -7.38
N CYS A 181 -12.79 -2.75 -7.26
CA CYS A 181 -11.70 -2.81 -8.22
C CYS A 181 -12.20 -3.29 -9.60
N ALA A 182 -13.07 -4.30 -9.64
CA ALA A 182 -13.63 -4.83 -10.88
C ALA A 182 -14.58 -3.83 -11.58
N GLU A 183 -15.39 -3.10 -10.83
CA GLU A 183 -16.28 -2.04 -11.35
C GLU A 183 -15.52 -0.88 -12.01
N ALA A 184 -14.28 -0.65 -11.62
CA ALA A 184 -13.46 0.42 -12.17
C ALA A 184 -13.05 0.21 -13.65
N GLY A 185 -13.41 -0.91 -14.25
CA GLY A 185 -13.16 -1.26 -15.63
C GLY A 185 -11.70 -1.62 -15.91
N ARG A 186 -10.85 -0.63 -16.24
CA ARG A 186 -9.43 -0.88 -16.44
C ARG A 186 -8.68 -0.82 -15.11
N LEU A 187 -8.18 -1.97 -14.67
CA LEU A 187 -7.31 -2.03 -13.51
C LEU A 187 -5.95 -1.36 -13.81
N PRO A 188 -5.35 -0.69 -12.84
CA PRO A 188 -3.98 -0.22 -12.96
C PRO A 188 -3.00 -1.40 -13.06
N ALA A 189 -1.78 -1.14 -13.51
CA ALA A 189 -0.74 -2.16 -13.64
C ALA A 189 -0.40 -2.88 -12.32
N ASN A 190 -0.73 -2.27 -11.20
CA ASN A 190 -0.55 -2.84 -9.88
C ASN A 190 -1.65 -2.36 -8.92
N VAL A 191 -2.27 -3.31 -8.22
CA VAL A 191 -3.13 -3.08 -7.06
C VAL A 191 -2.55 -3.88 -5.90
N CYS A 192 -2.19 -3.22 -4.82
CA CYS A 192 -1.61 -3.85 -3.63
C CYS A 192 -2.55 -3.68 -2.44
N PHE A 193 -2.83 -4.78 -1.75
CA PHE A 193 -3.44 -4.77 -0.42
C PHE A 193 -2.31 -4.72 0.60
N HIS A 194 -2.07 -3.55 1.16
CA HIS A 194 -1.01 -3.30 2.12
C HIS A 194 -1.57 -3.43 3.53
N THR A 195 -1.24 -4.52 4.21
CA THR A 195 -1.85 -4.93 5.46
C THR A 195 -0.83 -4.85 6.60
N GLY A 196 -0.62 -3.64 7.11
CA GLY A 196 0.33 -3.37 8.20
C GLY A 196 1.81 -3.48 7.81
N PRO A 197 2.73 -3.45 8.80
CA PRO A 197 4.17 -3.56 8.61
C PRO A 197 4.59 -4.85 7.92
N SER A 198 5.70 -4.78 7.17
CA SER A 198 6.28 -5.96 6.49
C SER A 198 6.73 -6.99 7.51
N ARG A 199 6.30 -8.23 7.32
CA ARG A 199 6.64 -9.37 8.18
C ARG A 199 7.18 -10.51 7.35
N SER A 200 8.34 -11.04 7.73
CA SER A 200 8.91 -12.24 7.15
C SER A 200 9.04 -13.29 8.25
N GLY A 201 8.43 -14.46 8.02
CA GLY A 201 8.64 -15.64 8.86
C GLY A 201 9.79 -16.45 8.27
N ASP A 202 10.84 -16.68 9.03
CA ASP A 202 11.96 -17.52 8.62
C ASP A 202 11.73 -18.99 9.02
N ILE A 203 12.52 -19.90 8.40
CA ILE A 203 12.54 -21.33 8.66
C ILE A 203 12.81 -21.64 10.15
N GLU A 204 13.50 -20.72 10.84
CA GLU A 204 13.81 -20.82 12.27
C GLU A 204 12.71 -20.28 13.21
N MET A 205 11.49 -20.04 12.69
CA MET A 205 10.35 -19.47 13.44
C MET A 205 10.61 -18.08 14.07
N SER A 206 11.60 -17.34 13.62
CA SER A 206 11.81 -15.97 14.03
C SER A 206 11.05 -15.02 13.10
N LEU A 207 10.21 -14.14 13.67
CA LEU A 207 9.51 -13.10 12.93
C LEU A 207 10.43 -11.89 12.79
N THR A 208 10.78 -11.55 11.55
CA THR A 208 11.54 -10.33 11.25
C THR A 208 10.65 -9.29 10.62
N ILE A 209 10.67 -8.08 11.16
CA ILE A 209 9.87 -6.95 10.68
C ILE A 209 10.72 -6.06 9.79
N GLY A 210 10.17 -5.56 8.68
CA GLY A 210 10.81 -4.56 7.82
C GLY A 210 11.82 -5.10 6.79
N MET A 211 11.89 -6.41 6.55
CA MET A 211 12.86 -7.00 5.60
C MET A 211 12.52 -6.70 4.12
N HIS A 212 11.25 -6.69 3.76
CA HIS A 212 10.79 -6.57 2.37
C HIS A 212 9.81 -5.40 2.17
N GLY A 213 9.75 -4.48 3.11
CA GLY A 213 8.86 -3.33 3.09
C GLY A 213 8.98 -2.53 4.38
N PRO A 214 8.16 -1.50 4.59
CA PRO A 214 8.24 -0.65 5.77
C PRO A 214 8.04 -1.45 7.06
N GLY A 215 8.89 -1.19 8.03
CA GLY A 215 8.75 -1.72 9.40
C GLY A 215 7.78 -0.91 10.25
N ASP A 216 7.43 0.32 9.84
CA ASP A 216 6.45 1.19 10.49
C ASP A 216 5.43 1.66 9.46
N VAL A 217 4.17 1.33 9.69
CA VAL A 217 3.04 1.74 8.83
C VAL A 217 2.10 2.60 9.64
N ARG A 218 1.87 3.80 9.15
CA ARG A 218 1.05 4.82 9.78
C ARG A 218 -0.09 5.25 8.88
N VAL A 219 -1.28 5.35 9.43
CA VAL A 219 -2.46 5.79 8.69
C VAL A 219 -3.14 6.93 9.42
N VAL A 220 -3.40 8.01 8.70
CA VAL A 220 -4.28 9.08 9.18
C VAL A 220 -5.59 9.04 8.39
N LEU A 221 -6.69 8.85 9.11
CA LEU A 221 -8.04 8.89 8.59
C LEU A 221 -8.60 10.29 8.74
N VAL A 222 -9.09 10.89 7.66
CA VAL A 222 -9.58 12.28 7.63
C VAL A 222 -11.09 12.28 7.50
N GLY A 223 -11.81 12.91 8.43
CA GLY A 223 -13.25 13.07 8.46
C GLY A 223 -13.99 12.40 9.61
#